data_bd6168e52db24931fb4e34680911b2b9
#
_entry.id   bd6168e52db24931fb4e34680911b2b9
#
_cell.length_a   1.000
_cell.length_b   1.000
_cell.length_c   1.000
_cell.angle_alpha   90.00
_cell.angle_beta   90.00
_cell.angle_gamma   90.00
#
_symmetry.space_group_name_H-M   'P 1'
#
loop_
_entity.id
_entity.type
_entity.pdbx_description
1 polymer ?
#
loop_
_entity_poly.entity_id
_entity_poly.type
_entity_poly.pdbx_seq_one_letter_code
_entity_poly.pdbx_strand_id
1 'polypeptide(L)'
;MVQTFAENSSPGSRWSSETRYKILLELNNAIVTCKSREDLFSALSKELQRHFAYDRLCIMLYDANLHTITYFAAADGIQPTGVVAQKSRPLADGAIARMAIQSGQPVIFDDLTRYTDLSSVGELVRAGLKSTMVFPMIVRDQLLGTIHFSFRNAPDGVTELTELLQALSLQIAIAVENMLAYTSLQNSNKHLQEEKQYLLTHGREYQTTDFFFASSQMNRIMEIIDQVAGTDETILITGETGTGKDFLSRLIHDRSGRRDNLFVKTNCPG
;
A
#
# COMPACT_ATOMS: atom_id res chain seq x y z
N MET A 1 -30.64 -13.61 15.33
CA MET A 1 -31.89 -12.81 15.34
C MET A 1 -31.54 -11.48 14.70
N VAL A 2 -31.87 -11.30 13.42
CA VAL A 2 -31.55 -10.09 12.65
C VAL A 2 -32.64 -9.08 12.94
N GLN A 3 -32.34 -8.02 13.68
CA GLN A 3 -33.24 -6.88 13.82
C GLN A 3 -33.03 -5.93 12.63
N THR A 4 -34.02 -5.84 11.79
CA THR A 4 -34.18 -4.83 10.75
C THR A 4 -34.52 -3.50 11.46
N PHE A 5 -33.59 -2.52 11.42
CA PHE A 5 -33.83 -1.20 11.97
C PHE A 5 -34.52 -0.31 10.94
N ALA A 6 -35.76 0.08 11.25
CA ALA A 6 -36.50 1.10 10.52
C ALA A 6 -35.92 2.49 10.83
N GLU A 7 -35.86 3.33 9.80
CA GLU A 7 -35.51 4.75 9.88
C GLU A 7 -36.47 5.49 10.81
N ASN A 8 -35.98 5.89 11.99
CA ASN A 8 -36.62 6.89 12.84
C ASN A 8 -35.56 7.85 13.37
N SER A 9 -35.29 8.90 12.61
CA SER A 9 -34.52 10.05 13.08
C SER A 9 -35.37 10.85 14.08
N SER A 10 -35.12 10.64 15.37
CA SER A 10 -35.68 11.49 16.45
C SER A 10 -35.07 12.90 16.35
N PRO A 11 -35.92 13.97 16.51
CA PRO A 11 -35.41 15.34 16.56
C PRO A 11 -34.66 15.56 17.88
N GLY A 12 -33.32 15.56 17.84
CA GLY A 12 -32.42 15.70 18.98
C GLY A 12 -31.14 14.87 18.90
N SER A 13 -30.95 14.09 17.83
CA SER A 13 -29.73 13.31 17.63
C SER A 13 -28.52 14.23 17.52
N ARG A 14 -27.49 13.96 18.34
CA ARG A 14 -26.16 14.61 18.28
C ARG A 14 -25.54 14.51 16.87
N TRP A 15 -25.93 13.50 16.10
CA TRP A 15 -25.41 13.15 14.77
C TRP A 15 -26.51 13.25 13.70
N SER A 16 -27.03 14.48 13.48
CA SER A 16 -27.98 14.72 12.39
C SER A 16 -27.37 14.32 11.03
N SER A 17 -28.21 14.05 10.03
CA SER A 17 -27.73 13.71 8.67
C SER A 17 -26.79 14.77 8.10
N GLU A 18 -27.05 16.04 8.38
CA GLU A 18 -26.19 17.16 7.98
C GLU A 18 -24.82 17.11 8.67
N THR A 19 -24.79 16.85 9.98
CA THR A 19 -23.55 16.70 10.75
C THR A 19 -22.74 15.50 10.24
N ARG A 20 -23.39 14.36 9.98
CA ARG A 20 -22.73 13.17 9.41
C ARG A 20 -22.09 13.45 8.07
N TYR A 21 -22.83 14.14 7.18
CA TYR A 21 -22.31 14.51 5.86
C TYR A 21 -21.11 15.45 5.95
N LYS A 22 -21.17 16.44 6.86
CA LYS A 22 -20.08 17.36 7.11
C LYS A 22 -18.81 16.64 7.57
N ILE A 23 -18.93 15.71 8.53
CA ILE A 23 -17.81 14.90 9.04
C ILE A 23 -17.18 14.08 7.91
N LEU A 24 -17.99 13.42 7.08
CA LEU A 24 -17.53 12.65 5.94
C LEU A 24 -16.76 13.52 4.93
N LEU A 25 -17.24 14.73 4.66
CA LEU A 25 -16.58 15.67 3.74
C LEU A 25 -15.24 16.16 4.30
N GLU A 26 -15.21 16.55 5.58
CA GLU A 26 -13.99 17.00 6.27
C GLU A 26 -12.96 15.89 6.32
N LEU A 27 -13.37 14.65 6.61
CA LEU A 27 -12.50 13.47 6.57
C LEU A 27 -11.92 13.25 5.17
N ASN A 28 -12.75 13.26 4.12
CA ASN A 28 -12.28 13.10 2.75
C ASN A 28 -11.26 14.17 2.36
N ASN A 29 -11.50 15.43 2.74
CA ASN A 29 -10.56 16.51 2.46
C ASN A 29 -9.21 16.32 3.19
N ALA A 30 -9.25 15.80 4.42
CA ALA A 30 -8.04 15.56 5.21
C ALA A 30 -7.14 14.46 4.61
N ILE A 31 -7.73 13.44 3.98
CA ILE A 31 -6.99 12.26 3.49
C ILE A 31 -6.43 12.42 2.06
N VAL A 32 -6.99 13.32 1.24
CA VAL A 32 -6.64 13.45 -0.19
C VAL A 32 -5.17 13.81 -0.43
N THR A 33 -4.54 14.53 0.50
CA THR A 33 -3.15 15.01 0.38
C THR A 33 -2.10 14.10 1.00
N CYS A 34 -2.52 13.00 1.64
CA CYS A 34 -1.62 12.11 2.37
C CYS A 34 -0.75 11.28 1.41
N LYS A 35 0.56 11.19 1.70
CA LYS A 35 1.54 10.51 0.85
C LYS A 35 2.11 9.22 1.47
N SER A 36 1.88 9.01 2.76
CA SER A 36 2.34 7.82 3.51
C SER A 36 1.21 7.25 4.36
N ARG A 37 1.40 6.01 4.85
CA ARG A 37 0.45 5.38 5.78
C ARG A 37 0.36 6.15 7.09
N GLU A 38 1.48 6.62 7.57
CA GLU A 38 1.61 7.40 8.80
C GLU A 38 0.91 8.74 8.67
N ASP A 39 1.09 9.45 7.54
CA ASP A 39 0.39 10.71 7.24
C ASP A 39 -1.12 10.50 7.18
N LEU A 40 -1.57 9.46 6.46
CA LEU A 40 -2.98 9.12 6.36
C LEU A 40 -3.59 8.83 7.73
N PHE A 41 -2.92 7.98 8.54
CA PHE A 41 -3.43 7.62 9.86
C PHE A 41 -3.45 8.82 10.81
N SER A 42 -2.43 9.66 10.78
CA SER A 42 -2.37 10.89 11.58
C SER A 42 -3.47 11.89 11.20
N ALA A 43 -3.72 12.07 9.90
CA ALA A 43 -4.80 12.94 9.42
C ALA A 43 -6.18 12.41 9.83
N LEU A 44 -6.40 11.08 9.69
CA LEU A 44 -7.62 10.41 10.14
C LEU A 44 -7.85 10.59 11.65
N SER A 45 -6.84 10.29 12.45
CA SER A 45 -6.92 10.41 13.91
C SER A 45 -7.26 11.84 14.34
N LYS A 46 -6.52 12.82 13.81
CA LYS A 46 -6.73 14.24 14.11
C LYS A 46 -8.13 14.70 13.72
N GLU A 47 -8.64 14.28 12.58
CA GLU A 47 -9.96 14.71 12.13
C GLU A 47 -11.06 14.05 12.95
N LEU A 48 -10.95 12.75 13.24
CA LEU A 48 -11.93 12.03 14.04
C LEU A 48 -12.01 12.57 15.47
N GLN A 49 -10.88 12.92 16.10
CA GLN A 49 -10.84 13.50 17.45
C GLN A 49 -11.55 14.86 17.58
N ARG A 50 -11.72 15.59 16.47
CA ARG A 50 -12.49 16.85 16.47
C ARG A 50 -13.99 16.63 16.67
N HIS A 51 -14.49 15.46 16.28
CA HIS A 51 -15.91 15.17 16.26
C HIS A 51 -16.39 14.30 17.41
N PHE A 52 -15.56 13.34 17.85
CA PHE A 52 -15.87 12.47 18.99
C PHE A 52 -14.60 12.02 19.71
N ALA A 53 -14.73 11.85 21.03
CA ALA A 53 -13.63 11.38 21.85
C ALA A 53 -13.50 9.86 21.77
N TYR A 54 -12.29 9.37 21.64
CA TYR A 54 -11.88 8.00 21.86
C TYR A 54 -10.54 7.99 22.61
N ASP A 55 -10.23 6.88 23.27
CA ASP A 55 -8.97 6.73 24.01
C ASP A 55 -7.93 5.95 23.21
N ARG A 56 -8.37 5.19 22.20
CA ARG A 56 -7.48 4.47 21.27
C ARG A 56 -8.15 4.30 19.93
N LEU A 57 -7.39 4.54 18.86
CA LEU A 57 -7.71 4.23 17.48
C LEU A 57 -6.63 3.32 16.90
N CYS A 58 -7.01 2.25 16.23
CA CYS A 58 -6.07 1.49 15.40
C CYS A 58 -6.75 0.90 14.17
N ILE A 59 -5.96 0.73 13.13
CA ILE A 59 -6.33 0.05 11.89
C ILE A 59 -5.47 -1.20 11.77
N MET A 60 -6.12 -2.35 11.60
CA MET A 60 -5.50 -3.66 11.43
C MET A 60 -5.77 -4.17 10.03
N LEU A 61 -4.72 -4.42 9.25
CA LEU A 61 -4.82 -5.10 7.95
C LEU A 61 -4.87 -6.61 8.16
N TYR A 62 -5.67 -7.30 7.37
CA TYR A 62 -5.80 -8.76 7.39
C TYR A 62 -5.16 -9.38 6.15
N ASP A 63 -4.30 -10.34 6.36
CA ASP A 63 -3.76 -11.20 5.32
C ASP A 63 -4.45 -12.58 5.38
N ALA A 64 -5.29 -12.85 4.38
CA ALA A 64 -6.05 -14.10 4.32
C ALA A 64 -5.17 -15.33 4.04
N ASN A 65 -4.03 -15.18 3.36
CA ASN A 65 -3.13 -16.29 3.04
C ASN A 65 -2.30 -16.70 4.26
N LEU A 66 -1.82 -15.72 5.01
CA LEU A 66 -1.00 -15.94 6.20
C LEU A 66 -1.83 -16.07 7.49
N HIS A 67 -3.13 -15.79 7.43
CA HIS A 67 -4.01 -15.70 8.61
C HIS A 67 -3.45 -14.79 9.71
N THR A 68 -2.92 -13.63 9.30
CA THR A 68 -2.33 -12.64 10.20
C THR A 68 -3.05 -11.30 10.16
N ILE A 69 -2.93 -10.56 11.27
CA ILE A 69 -3.35 -9.15 11.33
C ILE A 69 -2.12 -8.29 11.62
N THR A 70 -2.02 -7.16 10.91
CA THR A 70 -0.88 -6.24 11.00
C THR A 70 -1.37 -4.83 11.15
N TYR A 71 -0.76 -4.04 12.02
CA TYR A 71 -1.09 -2.61 12.12
C TYR A 71 -0.80 -1.89 10.80
N PHE A 72 -1.76 -1.10 10.34
CA PHE A 72 -1.60 -0.24 9.17
C PHE A 72 -0.55 0.85 9.41
N ALA A 73 -0.65 1.50 10.58
CA ALA A 73 0.30 2.46 11.14
C ALA A 73 0.35 2.28 12.67
N ALA A 74 1.19 3.03 13.37
CA ALA A 74 1.18 3.04 14.83
C ALA A 74 -0.20 3.48 15.34
N ALA A 75 -0.74 2.76 16.35
CA ALA A 75 -2.03 3.12 16.92
C ALA A 75 -1.94 4.47 17.64
N ASP A 76 -3.03 5.24 17.59
CA ASP A 76 -3.17 6.49 18.32
C ASP A 76 -3.78 6.25 19.72
N GLY A 77 -3.41 7.10 20.69
CA GLY A 77 -3.89 7.05 22.05
C GLY A 77 -3.22 5.97 22.91
N ILE A 78 -4.01 5.31 23.78
CA ILE A 78 -3.51 4.33 24.74
C ILE A 78 -2.81 3.15 24.05
N GLN A 79 -1.61 2.81 24.51
CA GLN A 79 -0.82 1.69 23.98
C GLN A 79 -0.85 0.51 24.97
N PRO A 80 -1.61 -0.57 24.70
CA PRO A 80 -1.53 -1.80 25.45
C PRO A 80 -0.16 -2.46 25.30
N THR A 81 0.20 -3.32 26.24
CA THR A 81 1.40 -4.15 26.20
C THR A 81 1.10 -5.57 25.69
N GLY A 82 2.10 -6.44 25.64
CA GLY A 82 1.92 -7.84 25.30
C GLY A 82 1.66 -8.11 23.82
N VAL A 83 0.80 -9.06 23.51
CA VAL A 83 0.50 -9.48 22.13
C VAL A 83 -0.17 -8.35 21.33
N VAL A 84 -1.00 -7.53 21.98
CA VAL A 84 -1.65 -6.38 21.33
C VAL A 84 -0.65 -5.35 20.84
N ALA A 85 0.51 -5.22 21.48
CA ALA A 85 1.55 -4.27 21.06
C ALA A 85 2.36 -4.75 19.83
N GLN A 86 2.27 -6.01 19.45
CA GLN A 86 3.01 -6.55 18.31
C GLN A 86 2.52 -5.95 16.99
N LYS A 87 3.46 -5.53 16.14
CA LYS A 87 3.15 -4.94 14.83
C LYS A 87 2.34 -5.89 13.94
N SER A 88 2.70 -7.17 13.95
CA SER A 88 1.99 -8.24 13.23
C SER A 88 1.84 -9.45 14.15
N ARG A 89 0.70 -10.14 14.08
CA ARG A 89 0.41 -11.32 14.88
C ARG A 89 -0.61 -12.23 14.19
N PRO A 90 -0.69 -13.53 14.60
CA PRO A 90 -1.74 -14.42 14.12
C PRO A 90 -3.14 -13.85 14.40
N LEU A 91 -4.08 -14.09 13.51
CA LEU A 91 -5.48 -13.69 13.70
C LEU A 91 -6.10 -14.32 14.97
N ALA A 92 -5.64 -15.52 15.34
CA ALA A 92 -6.07 -16.22 16.56
C ALA A 92 -5.87 -15.40 17.83
N ASP A 93 -4.81 -14.56 17.86
CA ASP A 93 -4.45 -13.72 18.99
C ASP A 93 -5.24 -12.39 19.02
N GLY A 94 -6.06 -12.13 18.01
CA GLY A 94 -6.90 -10.94 17.90
C GLY A 94 -8.38 -11.26 17.96
N ALA A 95 -8.89 -11.76 19.08
CA ALA A 95 -10.25 -12.30 19.20
C ALA A 95 -11.34 -11.35 18.67
N ILE A 96 -11.30 -10.06 19.00
CA ILE A 96 -12.31 -9.09 18.56
C ILE A 96 -12.18 -8.81 17.05
N ALA A 97 -10.97 -8.61 16.53
CA ALA A 97 -10.74 -8.46 15.10
C ALA A 97 -11.24 -9.68 14.32
N ARG A 98 -10.95 -10.89 14.83
CA ARG A 98 -11.41 -12.15 14.24
C ARG A 98 -12.93 -12.22 14.14
N MET A 99 -13.67 -11.82 15.18
CA MET A 99 -15.13 -11.79 15.16
C MET A 99 -15.66 -10.87 14.06
N ALA A 100 -15.12 -9.66 13.94
CA ALA A 100 -15.52 -8.71 12.90
C ALA A 100 -15.17 -9.20 11.48
N ILE A 101 -13.99 -9.81 11.32
CA ILE A 101 -13.53 -10.39 10.05
C ILE A 101 -14.44 -11.55 9.62
N GLN A 102 -14.77 -12.47 10.52
CA GLN A 102 -15.57 -13.66 10.22
C GLN A 102 -17.05 -13.34 9.98
N SER A 103 -17.60 -12.35 10.71
CA SER A 103 -19.00 -11.96 10.54
C SER A 103 -19.23 -10.98 9.38
N GLY A 104 -18.19 -10.23 8.98
CA GLY A 104 -18.33 -9.08 8.07
C GLY A 104 -19.20 -7.95 8.65
N GLN A 105 -19.46 -7.97 9.96
CA GLN A 105 -20.33 -7.02 10.66
C GLN A 105 -19.59 -6.29 11.76
N PRO A 106 -20.02 -5.09 12.17
CA PRO A 106 -19.50 -4.42 13.34
C PRO A 106 -19.64 -5.28 14.60
N VAL A 107 -18.60 -5.24 15.45
CA VAL A 107 -18.56 -5.92 16.73
C VAL A 107 -18.37 -4.87 17.82
N ILE A 108 -19.28 -4.84 18.77
CA ILE A 108 -19.32 -3.84 19.84
C ILE A 108 -19.28 -4.53 21.19
N PHE A 109 -18.34 -4.12 22.03
CA PHE A 109 -18.24 -4.51 23.43
C PHE A 109 -18.42 -3.25 24.28
N ASP A 110 -19.53 -3.17 24.97
CA ASP A 110 -19.85 -2.12 25.94
C ASP A 110 -19.01 -2.24 27.22
N ASP A 111 -18.68 -3.47 27.63
CA ASP A 111 -17.88 -3.77 28.80
C ASP A 111 -16.91 -4.95 28.53
N LEU A 112 -15.66 -4.62 28.19
CA LEU A 112 -14.58 -5.58 27.94
C LEU A 112 -14.21 -6.40 29.18
N THR A 113 -14.52 -5.93 30.38
CA THR A 113 -14.16 -6.63 31.63
C THR A 113 -14.88 -7.98 31.77
N ARG A 114 -15.98 -8.17 31.07
CA ARG A 114 -16.76 -9.42 31.01
C ARG A 114 -16.16 -10.49 30.08
N TYR A 115 -15.12 -10.14 29.30
CA TYR A 115 -14.60 -10.97 28.22
C TYR A 115 -13.08 -11.12 28.29
N THR A 116 -12.51 -11.06 29.50
CA THR A 116 -11.06 -11.11 29.72
C THR A 116 -10.43 -12.46 29.42
N ASP A 117 -11.24 -13.50 29.24
CA ASP A 117 -10.86 -14.83 28.75
C ASP A 117 -10.57 -14.88 27.25
N LEU A 118 -11.10 -13.91 26.50
CA LEU A 118 -10.77 -13.78 25.08
C LEU A 118 -9.33 -13.29 24.88
N SER A 119 -8.64 -13.87 23.89
CA SER A 119 -7.27 -13.47 23.56
C SER A 119 -7.18 -11.97 23.30
N SER A 120 -6.15 -11.31 23.82
CA SER A 120 -5.88 -9.87 23.72
C SER A 120 -6.82 -8.93 24.51
N VAL A 121 -8.02 -9.37 24.92
CA VAL A 121 -8.96 -8.50 25.66
C VAL A 121 -8.43 -8.14 27.04
N GLY A 122 -7.84 -9.08 27.76
CA GLY A 122 -7.23 -8.83 29.07
C GLY A 122 -6.13 -7.75 29.03
N GLU A 123 -5.41 -7.62 27.90
CA GLU A 123 -4.37 -6.59 27.72
C GLU A 123 -4.99 -5.19 27.51
N LEU A 124 -6.12 -5.12 26.78
CA LEU A 124 -6.87 -3.87 26.62
C LEU A 124 -7.43 -3.38 27.97
N VAL A 125 -8.00 -4.31 28.76
CA VAL A 125 -8.54 -4.01 30.08
C VAL A 125 -7.43 -3.53 31.04
N ARG A 126 -6.28 -4.20 31.06
CA ARG A 126 -5.10 -3.77 31.85
C ARG A 126 -4.60 -2.40 31.44
N ALA A 127 -4.74 -2.02 30.18
CA ALA A 127 -4.41 -0.68 29.68
C ALA A 127 -5.47 0.37 30.05
N GLY A 128 -6.56 0.00 30.74
CA GLY A 128 -7.62 0.88 31.18
C GLY A 128 -8.75 1.08 30.17
N LEU A 129 -8.78 0.30 29.08
CA LEU A 129 -9.86 0.33 28.10
C LEU A 129 -10.99 -0.60 28.55
N LYS A 130 -12.24 -0.09 28.57
CA LYS A 130 -13.41 -0.85 29.02
C LYS A 130 -14.43 -1.13 27.94
N SER A 131 -14.41 -0.39 26.85
CA SER A 131 -15.32 -0.56 25.72
C SER A 131 -14.57 -0.48 24.41
N THR A 132 -15.07 -1.19 23.38
CA THR A 132 -14.50 -1.10 22.04
C THR A 132 -15.56 -1.34 20.97
N MET A 133 -15.41 -0.63 19.85
CA MET A 133 -16.24 -0.75 18.67
C MET A 133 -15.30 -1.09 17.50
N VAL A 134 -15.55 -2.19 16.81
CA VAL A 134 -14.71 -2.70 15.75
C VAL A 134 -15.55 -2.84 14.49
N PHE A 135 -15.07 -2.25 13.41
CA PHE A 135 -15.74 -2.25 12.12
C PHE A 135 -14.87 -2.98 11.09
N PRO A 136 -15.43 -3.91 10.30
CA PRO A 136 -14.71 -4.49 9.18
C PRO A 136 -14.53 -3.43 8.09
N MET A 137 -13.35 -3.41 7.48
CA MET A 137 -13.05 -2.58 6.32
C MET A 137 -13.22 -3.42 5.06
N ILE A 138 -14.35 -3.25 4.39
CA ILE A 138 -14.72 -3.99 3.18
C ILE A 138 -14.88 -3.00 2.02
N VAL A 139 -14.16 -3.24 0.92
CA VAL A 139 -14.26 -2.44 -0.32
C VAL A 139 -14.42 -3.41 -1.48
N ARG A 140 -15.46 -3.22 -2.30
CA ARG A 140 -15.76 -4.07 -3.48
C ARG A 140 -15.75 -5.58 -3.14
N ASP A 141 -16.38 -5.96 -2.05
CA ASP A 141 -16.44 -7.32 -1.50
C ASP A 141 -15.09 -7.89 -1.03
N GLN A 142 -14.04 -7.08 -1.03
CA GLN A 142 -12.75 -7.46 -0.49
C GLN A 142 -12.59 -6.95 0.94
N LEU A 143 -12.33 -7.86 1.87
CA LEU A 143 -12.01 -7.53 3.24
C LEU A 143 -10.54 -7.14 3.37
N LEU A 144 -10.29 -5.89 3.74
CA LEU A 144 -8.94 -5.34 3.94
C LEU A 144 -8.44 -5.53 5.38
N GLY A 145 -9.36 -5.58 6.34
CA GLY A 145 -9.04 -5.64 7.76
C GLY A 145 -10.11 -5.04 8.66
N THR A 146 -9.70 -4.42 9.76
CA THR A 146 -10.61 -3.86 10.75
C THR A 146 -10.11 -2.51 11.27
N ILE A 147 -11.04 -1.61 11.62
CA ILE A 147 -10.76 -0.39 12.38
C ILE A 147 -11.38 -0.49 13.77
N HIS A 148 -10.64 -0.09 14.79
CA HIS A 148 -11.01 -0.21 16.19
C HIS A 148 -11.02 1.14 16.86
N PHE A 149 -12.14 1.47 17.51
CA PHE A 149 -12.29 2.60 18.42
C PHE A 149 -12.48 2.06 19.84
N SER A 150 -11.59 2.39 20.75
CA SER A 150 -11.66 1.88 22.12
C SER A 150 -11.72 3.03 23.12
N PHE A 151 -12.40 2.79 24.22
CA PHE A 151 -12.78 3.81 25.18
C PHE A 151 -12.50 3.34 26.61
N ARG A 152 -12.12 4.28 27.52
CA ARG A 152 -12.04 4.04 28.97
C ARG A 152 -13.41 3.89 29.61
N ASN A 153 -14.39 4.56 29.05
CA ASN A 153 -15.78 4.44 29.45
C ASN A 153 -16.62 4.25 28.19
N ALA A 154 -17.68 3.44 28.30
CA ALA A 154 -18.59 3.27 27.19
C ALA A 154 -19.15 4.64 26.74
N PRO A 155 -19.13 4.94 25.43
CA PRO A 155 -19.63 6.21 24.94
C PRO A 155 -21.17 6.27 25.09
N ASP A 156 -21.70 7.48 25.29
CA ASP A 156 -23.14 7.70 25.23
C ASP A 156 -23.64 7.60 23.78
N GLY A 157 -24.89 7.16 23.60
CA GLY A 157 -25.50 7.08 22.27
C GLY A 157 -24.84 6.04 21.36
N VAL A 158 -24.51 4.86 21.89
CA VAL A 158 -23.80 3.78 21.18
C VAL A 158 -24.42 3.48 19.81
N THR A 159 -25.75 3.45 19.69
CA THR A 159 -26.43 3.15 18.42
C THR A 159 -26.14 4.19 17.35
N GLU A 160 -26.32 5.47 17.70
CA GLU A 160 -26.06 6.60 16.77
C GLU A 160 -24.58 6.70 16.40
N LEU A 161 -23.69 6.49 17.37
CA LEU A 161 -22.25 6.47 17.14
C LEU A 161 -21.85 5.30 16.24
N THR A 162 -22.47 4.12 16.40
CA THR A 162 -22.24 2.95 15.53
C THR A 162 -22.56 3.26 14.09
N GLU A 163 -23.72 3.87 13.80
CA GLU A 163 -24.10 4.25 12.44
C GLU A 163 -23.12 5.24 11.82
N LEU A 164 -22.69 6.26 12.57
CA LEU A 164 -21.69 7.21 12.12
C LEU A 164 -20.34 6.51 11.81
N LEU A 165 -19.85 5.71 12.76
CA LEU A 165 -18.55 5.03 12.61
C LEU A 165 -18.59 3.97 11.51
N GLN A 166 -19.71 3.35 11.24
CA GLN A 166 -19.88 2.42 10.13
C GLN A 166 -19.76 3.15 8.77
N ALA A 167 -20.38 4.32 8.63
CA ALA A 167 -20.24 5.15 7.45
C ALA A 167 -18.80 5.68 7.27
N LEU A 168 -18.16 6.11 8.35
CA LEU A 168 -16.77 6.56 8.34
C LEU A 168 -15.80 5.41 8.01
N SER A 169 -16.04 4.21 8.56
CA SER A 169 -15.16 3.05 8.32
C SER A 169 -15.12 2.64 6.85
N LEU A 170 -16.20 2.82 6.10
CA LEU A 170 -16.21 2.60 4.64
C LEU A 170 -15.31 3.61 3.92
N GLN A 171 -15.38 4.90 4.28
CA GLN A 171 -14.53 5.93 3.67
C GLN A 171 -13.05 5.71 4.03
N ILE A 172 -12.78 5.33 5.27
CA ILE A 172 -11.44 4.99 5.73
C ILE A 172 -10.91 3.75 5.00
N ALA A 173 -11.75 2.74 4.79
CA ALA A 173 -11.39 1.54 4.04
C ALA A 173 -10.97 1.86 2.60
N ILE A 174 -11.71 2.74 1.90
CA ILE A 174 -11.36 3.21 0.55
C ILE A 174 -10.02 3.97 0.57
N ALA A 175 -9.81 4.85 1.55
CA ALA A 175 -8.55 5.58 1.67
C ALA A 175 -7.36 4.65 1.94
N VAL A 176 -7.53 3.64 2.79
CA VAL A 176 -6.53 2.61 3.09
C VAL A 176 -6.23 1.78 1.84
N GLU A 177 -7.25 1.32 1.10
CA GLU A 177 -7.10 0.58 -0.16
C GLU A 177 -6.25 1.39 -1.17
N ASN A 178 -6.64 2.65 -1.39
CA ASN A 178 -5.93 3.55 -2.30
C ASN A 178 -4.46 3.74 -1.89
N MET A 179 -4.19 3.93 -0.59
CA MET A 179 -2.83 4.07 -0.07
C MET A 179 -2.00 2.80 -0.26
N LEU A 180 -2.60 1.61 -0.05
CA LEU A 180 -1.94 0.32 -0.28
C LEU A 180 -1.60 0.13 -1.76
N ALA A 181 -2.55 0.43 -2.66
CA ALA A 181 -2.36 0.35 -4.10
C ALA A 181 -1.26 1.32 -4.57
N TYR A 182 -1.28 2.57 -4.09
CA TYR A 182 -0.27 3.57 -4.40
C TYR A 182 1.14 3.13 -3.96
N THR A 183 1.27 2.63 -2.73
CA THR A 183 2.54 2.14 -2.20
C THR A 183 3.07 0.95 -3.00
N SER A 184 2.20 0.02 -3.38
CA SER A 184 2.56 -1.13 -4.22
C SER A 184 3.05 -0.69 -5.60
N LEU A 185 2.35 0.26 -6.24
CA LEU A 185 2.73 0.80 -7.54
C LEU A 185 4.09 1.52 -7.48
N GLN A 186 4.32 2.33 -6.44
CA GLN A 186 5.62 2.99 -6.24
C GLN A 186 6.77 2.00 -6.10
N ASN A 187 6.57 0.94 -5.30
CA ASN A 187 7.59 -0.10 -5.11
C ASN A 187 7.88 -0.85 -6.42
N SER A 188 6.84 -1.18 -7.19
CA SER A 188 7.00 -1.83 -8.50
C SER A 188 7.74 -0.94 -9.50
N ASN A 189 7.41 0.35 -9.56
CA ASN A 189 8.10 1.31 -10.41
C ASN A 189 9.58 1.45 -10.02
N LYS A 190 9.88 1.53 -8.72
CA LYS A 190 11.26 1.59 -8.24
C LYS A 190 12.05 0.34 -8.65
N HIS A 191 11.47 -0.84 -8.45
CA HIS A 191 12.11 -2.10 -8.84
C HIS A 191 12.38 -2.17 -10.35
N LEU A 192 11.41 -1.78 -11.19
CA LEU A 192 11.58 -1.71 -12.64
C LEU A 192 12.66 -0.71 -13.06
N GLN A 193 12.77 0.42 -12.38
CA GLN A 193 13.84 1.39 -12.63
C GLN A 193 15.22 0.84 -12.25
N GLU A 194 15.33 0.15 -11.12
CA GLU A 194 16.56 -0.51 -10.68
C GLU A 194 16.97 -1.62 -11.65
N GLU A 195 16.02 -2.45 -12.10
CA GLU A 195 16.26 -3.49 -13.10
C GLU A 195 16.70 -2.89 -14.44
N LYS A 196 16.00 -1.86 -14.93
CA LYS A 196 16.40 -1.12 -16.14
C LYS A 196 17.82 -0.58 -16.00
N GLN A 197 18.15 0.04 -14.88
CA GLN A 197 19.48 0.60 -14.63
C GLN A 197 20.55 -0.50 -14.59
N TYR A 198 20.25 -1.63 -13.94
CA TYR A 198 21.12 -2.81 -13.92
C TYR A 198 21.41 -3.32 -15.33
N LEU A 199 20.37 -3.51 -16.16
CA LEU A 199 20.51 -3.96 -17.54
C LEU A 199 21.30 -2.96 -18.39
N LEU A 200 21.09 -1.65 -18.21
CA LEU A 200 21.86 -0.61 -18.91
C LEU A 200 23.33 -0.62 -18.50
N THR A 201 23.63 -0.84 -17.23
CA THR A 201 25.01 -0.82 -16.70
C THR A 201 25.77 -2.09 -17.12
N HIS A 202 25.17 -3.27 -16.94
CA HIS A 202 25.81 -4.54 -17.31
C HIS A 202 25.74 -4.83 -18.80
N GLY A 203 24.76 -4.26 -19.48
CA GLY A 203 24.76 -4.22 -20.94
C GLY A 203 25.95 -3.46 -21.54
N ARG A 204 26.64 -2.61 -20.75
CA ARG A 204 27.84 -1.85 -21.15
C ARG A 204 29.16 -2.53 -20.80
N GLU A 205 29.17 -3.83 -20.49
CA GLU A 205 30.38 -4.56 -20.05
C GLU A 205 31.52 -4.64 -21.08
N TYR A 206 31.30 -4.14 -22.30
CA TYR A 206 32.31 -3.86 -23.28
C TYR A 206 32.26 -2.36 -23.63
N GLN A 207 32.98 -1.53 -22.86
CA GLN A 207 33.16 -0.13 -23.25
C GLN A 207 33.94 -0.11 -24.54
N THR A 208 33.36 0.41 -25.62
CA THR A 208 33.97 0.57 -26.94
C THR A 208 35.05 1.63 -26.98
N THR A 209 35.38 2.23 -25.82
CA THR A 209 36.34 3.35 -25.72
C THR A 209 37.80 3.01 -25.94
N ASP A 210 38.22 1.74 -25.85
CA ASP A 210 39.64 1.35 -25.92
C ASP A 210 39.97 0.43 -27.09
N PHE A 211 39.22 0.53 -28.19
CA PHE A 211 39.55 -0.27 -29.36
C PHE A 211 40.58 0.44 -30.25
N PHE A 212 41.79 -0.11 -30.27
CA PHE A 212 42.87 0.34 -31.17
C PHE A 212 42.89 -0.48 -32.44
N PHE A 213 42.77 0.19 -33.60
CA PHE A 213 42.92 -0.42 -34.89
C PHE A 213 43.92 0.37 -35.71
N ALA A 214 44.78 -0.37 -36.43
CA ALA A 214 45.87 0.24 -37.19
C ALA A 214 45.72 0.00 -38.71
N SER A 215 44.73 -0.83 -39.14
CA SER A 215 44.56 -1.16 -40.53
C SER A 215 43.73 -0.12 -41.29
N SER A 216 44.12 0.20 -42.51
CA SER A 216 43.36 1.09 -43.41
C SER A 216 41.95 0.58 -43.71
N GLN A 217 41.77 -0.75 -43.71
CA GLN A 217 40.46 -1.38 -43.91
C GLN A 217 39.52 -1.10 -42.75
N MET A 218 40.00 -1.15 -41.51
CA MET A 218 39.18 -0.84 -40.31
C MET A 218 38.82 0.65 -40.26
N ASN A 219 39.73 1.54 -40.66
CA ASN A 219 39.42 2.97 -40.78
C ASN A 219 38.23 3.21 -41.71
N ARG A 220 38.20 2.52 -42.84
CA ARG A 220 37.11 2.61 -43.81
C ARG A 220 35.79 2.07 -43.26
N ILE A 221 35.83 0.99 -42.44
CA ILE A 221 34.63 0.45 -41.75
C ILE A 221 34.13 1.47 -40.75
N MET A 222 35.02 2.13 -40.02
CA MET A 222 34.63 3.17 -39.03
C MET A 222 33.96 4.37 -39.70
N GLU A 223 34.42 4.82 -40.86
CA GLU A 223 33.77 5.87 -41.64
C GLU A 223 32.35 5.47 -42.07
N ILE A 224 32.17 4.22 -42.49
CA ILE A 224 30.84 3.68 -42.83
C ILE A 224 29.95 3.65 -41.58
N ILE A 225 30.46 3.18 -40.44
CA ILE A 225 29.69 3.16 -39.17
C ILE A 225 29.22 4.57 -38.79
N ASP A 226 30.09 5.57 -38.92
CA ASP A 226 29.70 6.96 -38.60
C ASP A 226 28.60 7.50 -39.53
N GLN A 227 28.56 7.02 -40.78
CA GLN A 227 27.51 7.40 -41.72
C GLN A 227 26.16 6.71 -41.43
N VAL A 228 26.18 5.42 -41.05
CA VAL A 228 24.96 4.61 -40.91
C VAL A 228 24.38 4.62 -39.48
N ALA A 229 25.19 4.92 -38.46
CA ALA A 229 24.74 4.89 -37.07
C ALA A 229 23.61 5.91 -36.77
N GLY A 230 23.56 7.01 -37.53
CA GLY A 230 22.50 8.02 -37.41
C GLY A 230 21.21 7.70 -38.16
N THR A 231 21.14 6.57 -38.90
CA THR A 231 19.98 6.18 -39.71
C THR A 231 19.14 5.11 -39.04
N ASP A 232 17.91 4.90 -39.50
CA ASP A 232 17.03 3.81 -39.06
C ASP A 232 17.11 2.57 -39.95
N GLU A 233 18.14 2.47 -40.83
CA GLU A 233 18.30 1.40 -41.78
C GLU A 233 18.76 0.09 -41.11
N THR A 234 18.39 -1.05 -41.70
CA THR A 234 18.85 -2.37 -41.29
C THR A 234 20.27 -2.60 -41.74
N ILE A 235 21.18 -2.88 -40.80
CA ILE A 235 22.60 -3.09 -41.09
C ILE A 235 22.93 -4.58 -41.01
N LEU A 236 23.52 -5.13 -42.09
CA LEU A 236 24.05 -6.49 -42.14
C LEU A 236 25.57 -6.46 -41.98
N ILE A 237 26.08 -7.14 -40.95
CA ILE A 237 27.50 -7.29 -40.67
C ILE A 237 27.91 -8.74 -41.00
N THR A 238 28.81 -8.94 -41.95
CA THR A 238 29.32 -10.27 -42.35
C THR A 238 30.79 -10.42 -42.03
N GLY A 239 31.23 -11.64 -41.76
CA GLY A 239 32.64 -11.97 -41.50
C GLY A 239 32.77 -13.32 -40.81
N GLU A 240 33.99 -13.84 -40.68
CA GLU A 240 34.29 -15.11 -40.04
C GLU A 240 33.99 -15.06 -38.52
N THR A 241 33.91 -16.24 -37.91
CA THR A 241 33.72 -16.34 -36.45
C THR A 241 34.93 -15.74 -35.73
N GLY A 242 34.69 -14.92 -34.70
CA GLY A 242 35.78 -14.27 -33.94
C GLY A 242 36.29 -12.95 -34.50
N THR A 243 35.79 -12.46 -35.63
CA THR A 243 36.27 -11.20 -36.26
C THR A 243 35.73 -9.92 -35.61
N GLY A 244 34.96 -10.00 -34.51
CA GLY A 244 34.47 -8.83 -33.76
C GLY A 244 33.16 -8.24 -34.28
N LYS A 245 32.33 -9.00 -35.01
CA LYS A 245 31.01 -8.54 -35.49
C LYS A 245 30.12 -8.03 -34.36
N ASP A 246 30.12 -8.71 -33.22
CA ASP A 246 29.37 -8.32 -32.04
C ASP A 246 29.83 -6.97 -31.47
N PHE A 247 31.13 -6.73 -31.49
CA PHE A 247 31.72 -5.46 -31.12
C PHE A 247 31.26 -4.33 -32.06
N LEU A 248 31.32 -4.55 -33.38
CA LEU A 248 30.88 -3.55 -34.36
C LEU A 248 29.38 -3.24 -34.23
N SER A 249 28.54 -4.25 -34.01
CA SER A 249 27.09 -4.02 -33.82
C SER A 249 26.81 -3.16 -32.61
N ARG A 250 27.54 -3.37 -31.53
CA ARG A 250 27.44 -2.55 -30.31
C ARG A 250 27.96 -1.12 -30.54
N LEU A 251 29.10 -0.99 -31.22
CA LEU A 251 29.67 0.32 -31.57
C LEU A 251 28.69 1.16 -32.40
N ILE A 252 27.98 0.54 -33.35
CA ILE A 252 26.91 1.19 -34.13
C ILE A 252 25.80 1.68 -33.20
N HIS A 253 25.35 0.84 -32.28
CA HIS A 253 24.33 1.22 -31.30
C HIS A 253 24.79 2.40 -30.41
N ASP A 254 26.04 2.36 -29.90
CA ASP A 254 26.59 3.39 -29.03
C ASP A 254 26.75 4.74 -29.73
N ARG A 255 26.91 4.73 -31.07
CA ARG A 255 26.97 5.94 -31.91
C ARG A 255 25.65 6.35 -32.52
N SER A 256 24.58 5.57 -32.32
CA SER A 256 23.26 5.86 -32.85
C SER A 256 22.50 6.86 -32.00
N GLY A 257 21.41 7.42 -32.54
CA GLY A 257 20.43 8.20 -31.76
C GLY A 257 19.71 7.38 -30.67
N ARG A 258 19.91 6.07 -30.64
CA ARG A 258 19.32 5.14 -29.66
C ARG A 258 20.30 4.66 -28.59
N ARG A 259 21.48 5.29 -28.48
CA ARG A 259 22.57 4.93 -27.56
C ARG A 259 22.14 4.81 -26.08
N ASP A 260 21.10 5.56 -25.69
CA ASP A 260 20.55 5.57 -24.34
C ASP A 260 19.46 4.49 -24.13
N ASN A 261 19.12 3.75 -25.17
CA ASN A 261 18.18 2.63 -25.11
C ASN A 261 18.92 1.30 -24.87
N LEU A 262 18.15 0.26 -24.51
CA LEU A 262 18.68 -1.08 -24.27
C LEU A 262 19.14 -1.72 -25.60
N PHE A 263 20.41 -2.19 -25.65
CA PHE A 263 20.90 -3.04 -26.72
C PHE A 263 20.55 -4.52 -26.48
N VAL A 264 19.64 -5.07 -27.24
CA VAL A 264 19.19 -6.47 -27.11
C VAL A 264 19.88 -7.35 -28.10
N LYS A 265 20.64 -8.34 -27.61
CA LYS A 265 21.29 -9.36 -28.44
C LYS A 265 20.48 -10.65 -28.41
N THR A 266 20.11 -11.20 -29.57
CA THR A 266 19.46 -12.50 -29.71
C THR A 266 20.28 -13.41 -30.61
N ASN A 267 20.43 -14.68 -30.25
CA ASN A 267 20.99 -15.70 -31.08
C ASN A 267 19.85 -16.46 -31.75
N CYS A 268 19.76 -16.40 -33.10
CA CYS A 268 18.86 -17.24 -33.84
C CYS A 268 19.63 -18.54 -34.19
N PRO A 269 19.30 -19.70 -33.60
CA PRO A 269 19.86 -20.94 -34.03
C PRO A 269 19.38 -21.20 -35.46
N GLY A 270 20.33 -21.42 -36.37
CA GLY A 270 20.09 -21.78 -37.79
C GLY A 270 19.61 -23.23 -37.90
#